data_67f7070549edcbd7793a918687558176
#
_entry.id   67f7070549edcbd7793a918687558176
#
_cell.length_a   1.000
_cell.length_b   1.000
_cell.length_c   1.000
_cell.angle_alpha   90.00
_cell.angle_beta   90.00
_cell.angle_gamma   90.00
#
_symmetry.space_group_name_H-M   'P 1'
#
loop_
_entity.id
_entity.type
_entity.pdbx_description
1 polymer ?
#
loop_
_entity_poly.entity_id
_entity_poly.type
_entity_poly.pdbx_seq_one_letter_code
_entity_poly.pdbx_strand_id
1 'polypeptide(L)' 'MRKIALKNIVWKEGKHYVARCLNVEVSSFGKSKKEALVNLDEALELFFEDVEISKVSKIEGLEMVNLSISYA' A
#
# COMPACT_ATOMS: atom_id res chain seq x y z
N MET A 1 15.11 13.48 -12.13
CA MET A 1 13.90 12.93 -11.47
C MET A 1 14.32 11.91 -10.43
N ARG A 2 13.85 12.06 -9.22
CA ARG A 2 14.14 11.10 -8.15
C ARG A 2 13.08 10.03 -8.08
N LYS A 3 13.50 8.82 -7.81
CA LYS A 3 12.58 7.71 -7.59
C LYS A 3 12.73 7.22 -6.15
N ILE A 4 11.63 6.80 -5.57
CA ILE A 4 11.62 6.21 -4.25
C ILE A 4 10.97 4.84 -4.35
N ALA A 5 11.54 3.86 -3.66
CA ALA A 5 10.97 2.54 -3.60
C ALA A 5 9.97 2.49 -2.45
N LEU A 6 8.73 2.19 -2.78
CA LEU A 6 7.65 2.06 -1.81
C LEU A 6 7.23 0.61 -1.72
N LYS A 7 6.95 0.15 -0.51
CA LYS A 7 6.50 -1.21 -0.28
C LYS A 7 4.98 -1.22 -0.22
N ASN A 8 4.38 -1.96 -1.14
CA ASN A 8 2.93 -2.05 -1.26
C ASN A 8 2.50 -3.49 -1.11
N ILE A 9 1.31 -3.69 -0.56
CA ILE A 9 0.70 -5.01 -0.46
C ILE A 9 -0.65 -4.97 -1.14
N VAL A 10 -1.09 -6.13 -1.61
CA VAL A 10 -2.38 -6.27 -2.26
C VAL A 10 -3.01 -7.57 -1.79
N TRP A 11 -4.31 -7.55 -1.54
CA TRP A 11 -5.05 -8.74 -1.13
C TRP A 11 -6.46 -8.70 -1.67
N LYS A 12 -7.11 -9.87 -1.67
CA LYS A 12 -8.50 -9.98 -2.07
C LYS A 12 -9.39 -9.83 -0.84
N GLU A 13 -10.40 -9.01 -0.95
CA GLU A 13 -11.35 -8.78 0.12
C GLU A 13 -12.76 -8.84 -0.47
N GLY A 14 -13.46 -9.93 -0.18
CA GLY A 14 -14.75 -10.15 -0.79
C GLY A 14 -14.64 -10.31 -2.30
N LYS A 15 -15.29 -9.43 -3.05
CA LYS A 15 -15.33 -9.48 -4.51
C LYS A 15 -14.33 -8.53 -5.17
N HIS A 16 -13.53 -7.84 -4.39
CA HIS A 16 -12.58 -6.89 -4.96
C HIS A 16 -11.23 -7.03 -4.29
N TYR A 17 -10.26 -6.29 -4.80
CA TYR A 17 -8.89 -6.30 -4.29
C TYR A 17 -8.56 -4.95 -3.67
N VAL A 18 -7.76 -4.99 -2.62
CA VAL A 18 -7.28 -3.79 -1.93
C VAL A 18 -5.77 -3.74 -2.09
N ALA A 19 -5.25 -2.57 -2.38
CA ALA A 19 -3.81 -2.32 -2.43
C ALA A 19 -3.48 -1.23 -1.43
N ARG A 20 -2.42 -1.41 -0.68
CA ARG A 20 -2.03 -0.46 0.35
C ARG A 20 -0.54 -0.23 0.34
N CYS A 21 -0.14 1.03 0.46
CA CYS A 21 1.26 1.40 0.66
C CYS A 21 1.58 1.32 2.14
N LEU A 22 2.70 0.70 2.48
CA LEU A 22 3.12 0.55 3.87
C LEU A 22 3.96 1.71 4.37
N ASN A 23 4.54 2.48 3.46
CA ASN A 23 5.39 3.61 3.84
C ASN A 23 4.59 4.87 4.18
N VAL A 24 3.39 4.99 3.64
CA VAL A 24 2.47 6.08 3.91
C VAL A 24 1.06 5.51 3.98
N GLU A 25 0.14 6.24 4.60
CA GLU A 25 -1.21 5.74 4.77
C GLU A 25 -2.08 6.03 3.57
N VAL A 26 -1.77 5.37 2.47
CA VAL A 26 -2.53 5.48 1.23
C VAL A 26 -2.95 4.08 0.80
N SER A 27 -4.20 3.92 0.45
CA SER A 27 -4.71 2.65 -0.04
C SER A 27 -5.69 2.90 -1.20
N SER A 28 -5.94 1.86 -1.96
CA SER A 28 -6.89 1.91 -3.06
C SER A 28 -7.47 0.51 -3.28
N PHE A 29 -8.40 0.38 -4.19
CA PHE A 29 -9.02 -0.90 -4.47
C PHE A 29 -9.38 -1.00 -5.94
N GLY A 30 -9.74 -2.20 -6.37
CA GLY A 30 -10.10 -2.45 -7.74
C GLY A 30 -10.71 -3.84 -7.91
N LYS A 31 -11.14 -4.15 -9.11
CA LYS A 31 -11.76 -5.44 -9.42
C LYS A 31 -10.73 -6.55 -9.62
N SER A 32 -9.46 -6.19 -9.76
CA SER A 32 -8.36 -7.11 -9.93
C SER A 32 -7.15 -6.55 -9.17
N LYS A 33 -6.15 -7.41 -8.98
CA LYS A 33 -4.89 -6.98 -8.37
C LYS A 33 -4.26 -5.85 -9.16
N LYS A 34 -4.24 -6.00 -10.48
CA LYS A 34 -3.64 -5.00 -11.36
C LYS A 34 -4.37 -3.66 -11.23
N GLU A 35 -5.69 -3.68 -11.26
CA GLU A 35 -6.48 -2.46 -11.15
C GLU A 35 -6.25 -1.78 -9.80
N ALA A 36 -6.25 -2.56 -8.71
CA ALA A 36 -5.99 -2.01 -7.38
C ALA A 36 -4.61 -1.35 -7.29
N LEU A 37 -3.59 -1.98 -7.88
CA LEU A 37 -2.24 -1.43 -7.89
C LEU A 37 -2.10 -0.18 -8.77
N VAL A 38 -2.77 -0.16 -9.91
CA VAL A 38 -2.79 1.03 -10.77
C VAL A 38 -3.47 2.19 -10.05
N ASN A 39 -4.60 1.90 -9.40
CA ASN A 39 -5.30 2.93 -8.64
C ASN A 39 -4.48 3.43 -7.45
N LEU A 40 -3.73 2.54 -6.80
CA LEU A 40 -2.84 2.94 -5.73
C LEU A 40 -1.72 3.84 -6.24
N ASP A 41 -1.15 3.50 -7.40
CA ASP A 41 -0.10 4.31 -8.01
C ASP A 41 -0.58 5.74 -8.26
N GLU A 42 -1.78 5.89 -8.82
CA GLU A 42 -2.37 7.21 -9.04
C GLU A 42 -2.60 7.96 -7.74
N ALA A 43 -3.09 7.26 -6.72
CA ALA A 43 -3.32 7.87 -5.41
C ALA A 43 -2.01 8.32 -4.77
N LEU A 44 -0.94 7.55 -4.94
CA LEU A 44 0.37 7.90 -4.41
C LEU A 44 0.97 9.11 -5.14
N GLU A 45 0.77 9.20 -6.45
CA GLU A 45 1.22 10.36 -7.20
C GLU A 45 0.56 11.64 -6.68
N LEU A 46 -0.74 11.60 -6.43
CA LEU A 46 -1.47 12.72 -5.85
C LEU A 46 -1.00 13.04 -4.44
N PHE A 47 -0.77 12.01 -3.63
CA PHE A 47 -0.29 12.18 -2.27
C PHE A 47 1.04 12.94 -2.23
N PHE A 48 1.97 12.56 -3.11
CA PHE A 48 3.30 13.17 -3.13
C PHE A 48 3.36 14.53 -3.81
N GLU A 49 2.27 15.03 -4.34
CA GLU A 49 2.22 16.41 -4.80
C GLU A 49 2.31 17.38 -3.62
N ASP A 50 1.79 16.97 -2.46
CA ASP A 50 1.73 17.83 -1.27
C ASP A 50 2.64 17.39 -0.13
N VAL A 51 3.21 16.20 -0.22
CA VAL A 51 4.03 15.63 0.86
C VAL A 51 5.44 15.39 0.38
N GLU A 52 6.42 15.83 1.17
CA GLU A 52 7.82 15.63 0.82
C GLU A 52 8.23 14.17 0.99
N ILE A 53 8.96 13.67 -0.01
CA ILE A 53 9.46 12.30 0.02
C ILE A 53 10.36 12.04 1.23
N SER A 54 11.07 13.05 1.70
CA SER A 54 11.95 12.92 2.86
C SER A 54 11.23 12.55 4.16
N LYS A 55 9.91 12.74 4.19
CA LYS A 55 9.09 12.44 5.37
C LYS A 55 8.49 11.04 5.33
N VAL A 56 8.82 10.26 4.31
CA VAL A 56 8.32 8.90 4.17
C VAL A 56 9.06 7.96 5.11
N SER A 57 8.30 7.14 5.84
CA SER A 57 8.90 6.13 6.72
C SER A 57 9.55 5.04 5.90
N LYS A 58 10.77 4.67 6.30
CA LYS A 58 11.49 3.59 5.64
C LYS A 58 11.17 2.27 6.32
N ILE A 59 10.83 1.27 5.52
CA ILE A 59 10.50 -0.05 6.03
C ILE A 59 11.54 -1.06 5.52
N GLU A 60 12.13 -1.81 6.43
CA GLU A 60 13.12 -2.82 6.12
C GLU A 60 12.72 -4.15 6.75
N GLY A 61 13.13 -5.25 6.15
CA GLY A 61 12.89 -6.58 6.71
C GLY A 61 11.42 -6.94 6.82
N LEU A 62 10.64 -6.58 5.80
CA LEU A 62 9.22 -6.83 5.81
C LEU A 62 8.91 -8.33 5.79
N GLU A 63 8.08 -8.78 6.72
CA GLU A 63 7.62 -10.16 6.78
C GLU A 63 6.11 -10.20 6.97
N MET A 64 5.48 -11.25 6.44
CA MET A 64 4.09 -11.53 6.74
C MET A 64 4.03 -12.59 7.82
N VAL A 65 3.40 -12.29 8.93
CA VAL A 65 3.30 -13.19 10.08
C VAL A 65 1.83 -13.45 10.41
N ASN A 66 1.47 -14.73 10.49
CA ASN A 66 0.13 -15.11 10.88
C ASN A 66 0.10 -15.37 12.39
N LEU A 67 -0.79 -14.69 13.07
CA LEU A 67 -0.98 -14.85 14.51
C LEU A 67 -2.39 -15.32 14.78
N SER A 68 -2.51 -16.22 15.73
CA SER A 68 -3.84 -16.68 16.17
C SER A 68 -4.16 -16.07 17.53
N ILE A 69 -5.38 -15.60 17.70
CA ILE A 69 -5.82 -15.06 18.96
C ILE A 69 -7.07 -15.81 19.40
N SER A 70 -7.23 -15.95 20.72
CA SER A 70 -8.45 -16.52 21.29
C SER A 70 -9.40 -15.39 21.64
N TYR A 71 -10.67 -15.59 21.38
CA TYR A 71 -11.69 -14.60 21.72
C TYR A 71 -12.95 -15.31 22.22
N ALA A 72 -13.72 -14.60 22.99
CA ALA A 72 -14.96 -15.14 23.57
C ALA A 72 -16.17 -14.82 22.69
#